data_eb75169da1d5fedec0573e206e369261
#
_entry.id   eb75169da1d5fedec0573e206e369261
#
_cell.length_a   1.000
_cell.length_b   1.000
_cell.length_c   1.000
_cell.angle_alpha   90.00
_cell.angle_beta   90.00
_cell.angle_gamma   90.00
#
_symmetry.space_group_name_H-M   'P 1'
#
loop_
_entity.id
_entity.type
_entity.pdbx_description
1 polymer ?
#
loop_
_entity_poly.entity_id
_entity_poly.type
_entity_poly.pdbx_seq_one_letter_code
_entity_poly.pdbx_strand_id
1 'polypeptide(L)'
;MLTETTLPRATHAPFPESEIKRRIDACPRLASLQSINRALSLLVRSEQSLNSQIAEVIRRDPSLSARLLRMVNSVYFGLSTRVNNIEEAVFFLGLRQIRELSMATPVIEELEQWPQNTGMSLPWKELWTHSIATAILTREILASTPLHIDDDTDYLIGLLHNVGKVVMAYAFPDELRTLMGVSASDPLEFARLERELIGWDHGQIGAHYISRHQLSEEIVFAVRYHNDPDLAPRHRLFAAAVQVADHLVRHTGISGGVEQIAPIEADSWIQLPGWKILYGADGPESMLARASIANSLQRLPSMLQGLL
;
A
#
# COMPACT_ATOMS: atom_id res chain seq x y z
N MET A 1 -13.86 27.88 -10.46
CA MET A 1 -14.91 27.64 -9.43
C MET A 1 -14.95 26.14 -9.22
N LEU A 2 -14.25 25.66 -8.21
CA LEU A 2 -14.32 24.25 -7.80
C LEU A 2 -15.71 24.08 -7.15
N THR A 3 -16.58 23.30 -7.76
CA THR A 3 -17.84 22.89 -7.13
C THR A 3 -17.48 22.04 -5.92
N GLU A 4 -17.82 22.50 -4.72
CA GLU A 4 -17.72 21.65 -3.52
C GLU A 4 -18.45 20.35 -3.80
N THR A 5 -17.71 19.26 -3.71
CA THR A 5 -18.24 17.91 -3.86
C THR A 5 -19.09 17.64 -2.62
N THR A 6 -20.41 17.62 -2.80
CA THR A 6 -21.34 17.31 -1.71
C THR A 6 -21.74 15.86 -1.78
N LEU A 7 -21.61 15.15 -0.65
CA LEU A 7 -22.20 13.82 -0.51
C LEU A 7 -23.70 13.87 -0.83
N PRO A 8 -24.27 12.87 -1.53
CA PRO A 8 -25.71 12.66 -1.52
C PRO A 8 -26.16 12.66 -0.05
N ARG A 9 -27.29 13.32 0.28
CA ARG A 9 -27.76 13.46 1.67
C ARG A 9 -27.56 12.14 2.41
N ALA A 10 -26.66 12.16 3.38
CA ALA A 10 -26.42 11.01 4.23
C ALA A 10 -27.73 10.56 4.86
N THR A 11 -28.03 9.28 4.79
CA THR A 11 -29.26 8.69 5.36
C THR A 11 -29.24 8.67 6.88
N HIS A 12 -28.06 8.90 7.49
CA HIS A 12 -27.84 8.91 8.94
C HIS A 12 -26.69 9.86 9.31
N ALA A 13 -26.58 10.20 10.58
CA ALA A 13 -25.41 10.84 11.15
C ALA A 13 -24.22 9.87 11.18
N PRO A 14 -22.95 10.38 11.20
CA PRO A 14 -21.77 9.55 11.37
C PRO A 14 -21.89 8.62 12.59
N PHE A 15 -21.33 7.42 12.47
CA PHE A 15 -21.39 6.45 13.57
C PHE A 15 -20.57 6.93 14.78
N PRO A 16 -21.01 6.66 16.01
CA PRO A 16 -20.20 6.90 17.18
C PRO A 16 -18.96 5.98 17.17
N GLU A 17 -17.87 6.43 17.74
CA GLU A 17 -16.57 5.72 17.75
C GLU A 17 -16.69 4.28 18.27
N SER A 18 -17.52 4.05 19.29
CA SER A 18 -17.74 2.72 19.85
C SER A 18 -18.37 1.75 18.83
N GLU A 19 -19.27 2.23 18.00
CA GLU A 19 -19.89 1.45 16.94
C GLU A 19 -18.91 1.16 15.80
N ILE A 20 -18.11 2.16 15.41
CA ILE A 20 -17.06 1.99 14.41
C ILE A 20 -16.09 0.89 14.85
N LYS A 21 -15.55 0.99 16.06
CA LYS A 21 -14.65 -0.02 16.64
C LYS A 21 -15.30 -1.39 16.68
N ARG A 22 -16.54 -1.49 17.15
CA ARG A 22 -17.27 -2.75 17.22
C ARG A 22 -17.38 -3.45 15.87
N ARG A 23 -17.70 -2.69 14.80
CA ARG A 23 -17.81 -3.22 13.43
C ARG A 23 -16.46 -3.66 12.88
N ILE A 24 -15.39 -2.88 13.09
CA ILE A 24 -14.03 -3.25 12.69
C ILE A 24 -13.55 -4.48 13.46
N ASP A 25 -13.85 -4.56 14.75
CA ASP A 25 -13.46 -5.69 15.61
C ASP A 25 -14.17 -7.00 15.25
N ALA A 26 -15.31 -6.93 14.57
CA ALA A 26 -16.02 -8.08 14.02
C ALA A 26 -15.43 -8.58 12.69
N CYS A 27 -14.53 -7.83 12.05
CA CYS A 27 -13.88 -8.27 10.82
C CYS A 27 -12.97 -9.49 11.07
N PRO A 28 -12.82 -10.39 10.08
CA PRO A 28 -11.91 -11.51 10.18
C PRO A 28 -10.47 -11.04 10.49
N ARG A 29 -9.68 -11.87 11.14
CA ARG A 29 -8.26 -11.59 11.38
C ARG A 29 -7.42 -12.04 10.20
N LEU A 30 -6.46 -11.23 9.79
CA LEU A 30 -5.44 -11.61 8.81
C LEU A 30 -4.40 -12.54 9.47
N ALA A 31 -4.54 -13.83 9.25
CA ALA A 31 -3.57 -14.82 9.72
C ALA A 31 -2.22 -14.67 9.00
N SER A 32 -2.25 -14.24 7.75
CA SER A 32 -1.09 -14.00 6.89
C SER A 32 -0.10 -12.98 7.47
N LEU A 33 -0.57 -11.89 8.09
CA LEU A 33 0.32 -10.89 8.68
C LEU A 33 1.22 -11.45 9.80
N GLN A 34 0.75 -12.44 10.55
CA GLN A 34 1.57 -13.10 11.59
C GLN A 34 2.56 -14.10 10.99
N SER A 35 2.17 -14.84 9.96
CA SER A 35 3.02 -15.84 9.31
C SER A 35 4.13 -15.21 8.49
N ILE A 36 3.89 -14.07 7.86
CA ILE A 36 4.87 -13.31 7.06
C ILE A 36 6.03 -12.86 7.92
N ASN A 37 5.76 -12.19 9.05
CA ASN A 37 6.81 -11.73 9.95
C ASN A 37 7.71 -12.88 10.43
N ARG A 38 7.13 -14.07 10.65
CA ARG A 38 7.89 -15.24 11.07
C ARG A 38 8.73 -15.84 9.93
N ALA A 39 8.16 -15.99 8.74
CA ALA A 39 8.84 -16.56 7.58
C ALA A 39 10.00 -15.66 7.09
N LEU A 40 9.76 -14.36 7.02
CA LEU A 40 10.78 -13.38 6.62
C LEU A 40 11.90 -13.24 7.63
N SER A 41 11.59 -13.23 8.94
CA SER A 41 12.61 -13.23 9.99
C SER A 41 13.54 -14.45 9.91
N LEU A 42 13.04 -15.59 9.48
CA LEU A 42 13.86 -16.78 9.27
C LEU A 42 14.73 -16.67 8.01
N LEU A 43 14.22 -16.08 6.91
CA LEU A 43 14.98 -15.89 5.66
C LEU A 43 16.07 -14.81 5.81
N VAL A 44 15.78 -13.72 6.54
CA VAL A 44 16.73 -12.60 6.73
C VAL A 44 17.85 -12.92 7.69
N ARG A 45 17.60 -13.72 8.73
CA ARG A 45 18.65 -14.13 9.68
C ARG A 45 19.73 -15.03 9.08
N SER A 46 19.49 -15.55 7.89
CA SER A 46 20.46 -16.37 7.18
C SER A 46 21.10 -15.59 6.02
N GLU A 47 21.99 -14.63 6.32
CA GLU A 47 22.85 -13.97 5.32
C GLU A 47 23.66 -14.96 4.44
N GLN A 48 23.64 -16.23 4.79
CA GLN A 48 24.32 -17.33 4.09
C GLN A 48 23.35 -18.28 3.37
N SER A 49 22.05 -17.93 3.22
CA SER A 49 21.10 -18.79 2.52
C SER A 49 21.47 -18.90 1.04
N LEU A 50 21.73 -20.10 0.59
CA LEU A 50 21.90 -20.41 -0.83
C LEU A 50 20.57 -20.21 -1.55
N ASN A 51 20.60 -19.76 -2.81
CA ASN A 51 19.41 -19.60 -3.66
C ASN A 51 18.53 -20.86 -3.69
N SER A 52 19.14 -22.04 -3.60
CA SER A 52 18.45 -23.33 -3.52
C SER A 52 17.57 -23.48 -2.27
N GLN A 53 18.02 -22.99 -1.11
CA GLN A 53 17.26 -23.08 0.14
C GLN A 53 16.04 -22.15 0.10
N ILE A 54 16.21 -20.96 -0.48
CA ILE A 54 15.12 -20.00 -0.67
C ILE A 54 14.09 -20.57 -1.66
N ALA A 55 14.57 -21.13 -2.78
CA ALA A 55 13.73 -21.77 -3.78
C ALA A 55 12.91 -22.92 -3.19
N GLU A 56 13.49 -23.70 -2.28
CA GLU A 56 12.78 -24.80 -1.60
C GLU A 56 11.62 -24.30 -0.71
N VAL A 57 11.82 -23.17 -0.01
CA VAL A 57 10.74 -22.55 0.78
C VAL A 57 9.63 -22.04 -0.14
N ILE A 58 9.99 -21.38 -1.25
CA ILE A 58 9.04 -20.82 -2.22
C ILE A 58 8.22 -21.92 -2.90
N ARG A 59 8.84 -23.03 -3.28
CA ARG A 59 8.16 -24.18 -3.92
C ARG A 59 7.03 -24.77 -3.09
N ARG A 60 7.02 -24.54 -1.77
CA ARG A 60 5.95 -25.00 -0.87
C ARG A 60 4.69 -24.17 -0.98
N ASP A 61 4.79 -22.98 -1.61
CA ASP A 61 3.66 -22.09 -1.87
C ASP A 61 3.44 -21.95 -3.40
N PRO A 62 2.41 -22.63 -3.95
CA PRO A 62 2.10 -22.57 -5.39
C PRO A 62 1.76 -21.19 -5.89
N SER A 63 1.06 -20.37 -5.09
CA SER A 63 0.68 -18.99 -5.44
C SER A 63 1.90 -18.08 -5.56
N LEU A 64 2.77 -18.12 -4.56
CA LEU A 64 4.01 -17.36 -4.56
C LEU A 64 4.91 -17.81 -5.72
N SER A 65 5.03 -19.13 -5.96
CA SER A 65 5.79 -19.68 -7.09
C SER A 65 5.28 -19.17 -8.43
N ALA A 66 3.96 -19.16 -8.64
CA ALA A 66 3.35 -18.67 -9.87
C ALA A 66 3.57 -17.16 -10.08
N ARG A 67 3.45 -16.35 -9.03
CA ARG A 67 3.70 -14.90 -9.09
C ARG A 67 5.16 -14.62 -9.41
N LEU A 68 6.08 -15.30 -8.75
CA LEU A 68 7.52 -15.16 -8.97
C LEU A 68 7.93 -15.52 -10.40
N LEU A 69 7.41 -16.60 -10.97
CA LEU A 69 7.67 -16.96 -12.36
C LEU A 69 7.05 -15.97 -13.35
N ARG A 70 5.87 -15.41 -13.07
CA ARG A 70 5.29 -14.34 -13.91
C ARG A 70 6.16 -13.10 -13.89
N MET A 71 6.62 -12.67 -12.71
CA MET A 71 7.44 -11.48 -12.54
C MET A 71 8.78 -11.59 -13.29
N VAL A 72 9.52 -12.66 -13.11
CA VAL A 72 10.82 -12.85 -13.77
C VAL A 72 10.70 -12.92 -15.29
N ASN A 73 9.59 -13.46 -15.80
CA ASN A 73 9.30 -13.55 -17.23
C ASN A 73 8.63 -12.30 -17.80
N SER A 74 8.46 -11.25 -17.02
CA SER A 74 7.92 -9.99 -17.50
C SER A 74 8.91 -9.27 -18.42
N VAL A 75 8.40 -8.33 -19.22
CA VAL A 75 9.21 -7.51 -20.15
C VAL A 75 10.30 -6.72 -19.42
N TYR A 76 10.08 -6.42 -18.13
CA TYR A 76 11.03 -5.68 -17.30
C TYR A 76 12.41 -6.35 -17.22
N PHE A 77 12.44 -7.69 -17.07
CA PHE A 77 13.72 -8.42 -16.98
C PHE A 77 14.37 -8.66 -18.34
N GLY A 78 13.61 -8.48 -19.45
CA GLY A 78 14.15 -8.55 -20.82
C GLY A 78 14.88 -9.86 -21.13
N LEU A 79 14.53 -10.96 -20.47
CA LEU A 79 15.20 -12.23 -20.65
C LEU A 79 14.91 -12.81 -22.03
N SER A 80 15.94 -13.27 -22.72
CA SER A 80 15.84 -13.89 -24.06
C SER A 80 15.17 -15.27 -24.04
N THR A 81 15.19 -15.93 -22.89
CA THR A 81 14.62 -17.26 -22.67
C THR A 81 13.68 -17.23 -21.46
N ARG A 82 12.61 -18.02 -21.54
CA ARG A 82 11.63 -18.12 -20.47
C ARG A 82 12.19 -18.92 -19.30
N VAL A 83 12.14 -18.34 -18.10
CA VAL A 83 12.50 -19.00 -16.84
C VAL A 83 11.33 -19.86 -16.37
N ASN A 84 11.59 -21.14 -16.16
CA ASN A 84 10.61 -22.11 -15.66
C ASN A 84 11.02 -22.75 -14.32
N ASN A 85 12.18 -22.37 -13.81
CA ASN A 85 12.77 -22.91 -12.57
C ASN A 85 12.76 -21.82 -11.49
N ILE A 86 12.25 -22.15 -10.30
CA ILE A 86 12.17 -21.23 -9.16
C ILE A 86 13.57 -20.79 -8.70
N GLU A 87 14.57 -21.66 -8.72
CA GLU A 87 15.94 -21.33 -8.32
C GLU A 87 16.58 -20.29 -9.26
N GLU A 88 16.36 -20.44 -10.55
CA GLU A 88 16.76 -19.47 -11.58
C GLU A 88 16.01 -18.15 -11.41
N ALA A 89 14.71 -18.20 -11.13
CA ALA A 89 13.90 -17.01 -10.83
C ALA A 89 14.44 -16.28 -9.60
N VAL A 90 14.80 -16.99 -8.54
CA VAL A 90 15.43 -16.44 -7.32
C VAL A 90 16.73 -15.72 -7.66
N PHE A 91 17.55 -16.30 -8.55
CA PHE A 91 18.80 -15.69 -8.99
C PHE A 91 18.59 -14.36 -9.72
N PHE A 92 17.65 -14.31 -10.67
CA PHE A 92 17.37 -13.09 -11.45
C PHE A 92 16.66 -12.00 -10.65
N LEU A 93 15.73 -12.36 -9.78
CA LEU A 93 14.95 -11.40 -8.98
C LEU A 93 15.75 -10.84 -7.82
N GLY A 94 16.59 -11.69 -7.21
CA GLY A 94 17.29 -11.34 -5.97
C GLY A 94 16.37 -11.39 -4.74
N LEU A 95 17.00 -11.36 -3.58
CA LEU A 95 16.31 -11.52 -2.27
C LEU A 95 15.28 -10.45 -1.99
N ARG A 96 15.53 -9.21 -2.40
CA ARG A 96 14.63 -8.08 -2.15
C ARG A 96 13.25 -8.31 -2.79
N GLN A 97 13.20 -8.58 -4.10
CA GLN A 97 11.94 -8.81 -4.81
C GLN A 97 11.19 -10.05 -4.30
N ILE A 98 11.93 -11.08 -3.92
CA ILE A 98 11.33 -12.27 -3.33
C ILE A 98 10.66 -11.96 -2.01
N ARG A 99 11.29 -11.16 -1.15
CA ARG A 99 10.70 -10.71 0.12
C ARG A 99 9.44 -9.90 -0.11
N GLU A 100 9.47 -8.94 -1.03
CA GLU A 100 8.31 -8.11 -1.39
C GLU A 100 7.12 -8.96 -1.85
N LEU A 101 7.35 -9.92 -2.74
CA LEU A 101 6.32 -10.87 -3.18
C LEU A 101 5.81 -11.77 -2.07
N SER A 102 6.71 -12.28 -1.24
CA SER A 102 6.36 -13.17 -0.13
C SER A 102 5.50 -12.47 0.93
N MET A 103 5.66 -11.15 1.07
CA MET A 103 4.81 -10.34 1.95
C MET A 103 3.45 -10.02 1.33
N ALA A 104 3.44 -9.59 0.07
CA ALA A 104 2.21 -9.14 -0.56
C ALA A 104 1.23 -10.28 -0.85
N THR A 105 1.72 -11.42 -1.34
CA THR A 105 0.87 -12.52 -1.85
C THR A 105 -0.14 -13.04 -0.81
N PRO A 106 0.27 -13.44 0.41
CA PRO A 106 -0.67 -13.97 1.39
C PRO A 106 -1.70 -12.94 1.87
N VAL A 107 -1.29 -11.67 2.02
CA VAL A 107 -2.19 -10.59 2.42
C VAL A 107 -3.27 -10.36 1.38
N ILE A 108 -2.87 -10.29 0.10
CA ILE A 108 -3.78 -10.11 -1.03
C ILE A 108 -4.81 -11.25 -1.08
N GLU A 109 -4.35 -12.49 -1.04
CA GLU A 109 -5.21 -13.67 -1.15
C GLU A 109 -6.21 -13.78 -0.01
N GLU A 110 -5.79 -13.45 1.21
CA GLU A 110 -6.66 -13.50 2.36
C GLU A 110 -7.73 -12.40 2.32
N LEU A 111 -7.34 -11.17 1.97
CA LEU A 111 -8.26 -10.04 1.88
C LEU A 111 -9.29 -10.17 0.74
N GLU A 112 -8.91 -10.76 -0.39
CA GLU A 112 -9.83 -10.97 -1.52
C GLU A 112 -11.00 -11.90 -1.20
N GLN A 113 -10.87 -12.74 -0.18
CA GLN A 113 -11.92 -13.67 0.22
C GLN A 113 -13.03 -13.02 1.08
N TRP A 114 -12.75 -11.87 1.71
CA TRP A 114 -13.67 -11.28 2.70
C TRP A 114 -14.98 -10.75 2.14
N PRO A 115 -15.00 -9.94 1.06
CA PRO A 115 -16.23 -9.30 0.59
C PRO A 115 -17.21 -10.25 -0.09
N GLN A 116 -16.83 -11.48 -0.37
CA GLN A 116 -17.72 -12.44 -1.04
C GLN A 116 -19.06 -12.63 -0.30
N ASN A 117 -19.06 -12.40 1.03
CA ASN A 117 -20.24 -12.53 1.88
C ASN A 117 -21.07 -11.24 1.99
N THR A 118 -20.57 -10.10 1.51
CA THR A 118 -21.23 -8.78 1.65
C THR A 118 -21.93 -8.32 0.38
N GLY A 119 -21.79 -9.05 -0.72
CA GLY A 119 -22.27 -8.62 -2.05
C GLY A 119 -21.55 -7.39 -2.60
N MET A 120 -20.42 -6.99 -2.00
CA MET A 120 -19.58 -5.89 -2.42
C MET A 120 -18.47 -6.41 -3.35
N SER A 121 -18.41 -5.87 -4.57
CA SER A 121 -17.31 -6.15 -5.50
C SER A 121 -16.32 -5.00 -5.46
N LEU A 122 -15.09 -5.28 -5.05
CA LEU A 122 -13.99 -4.32 -5.11
C LEU A 122 -13.20 -4.49 -6.41
N PRO A 123 -12.64 -3.42 -6.98
CA PRO A 123 -11.72 -3.48 -8.10
C PRO A 123 -10.33 -3.95 -7.62
N TRP A 124 -10.23 -5.24 -7.32
CA TRP A 124 -9.06 -5.84 -6.66
C TRP A 124 -7.76 -5.60 -7.40
N LYS A 125 -7.79 -5.72 -8.73
CA LYS A 125 -6.60 -5.52 -9.55
C LYS A 125 -6.05 -4.11 -9.38
N GLU A 126 -6.91 -3.11 -9.48
CA GLU A 126 -6.55 -1.70 -9.33
C GLU A 126 -6.04 -1.43 -7.91
N LEU A 127 -6.77 -1.89 -6.89
CA LEU A 127 -6.42 -1.71 -5.47
C LEU A 127 -5.03 -2.29 -5.17
N TRP A 128 -4.75 -3.52 -5.61
CA TRP A 128 -3.46 -4.15 -5.34
C TRP A 128 -2.33 -3.61 -6.20
N THR A 129 -2.59 -3.28 -7.48
CA THR A 129 -1.60 -2.60 -8.32
C THR A 129 -1.15 -1.30 -7.65
N HIS A 130 -2.11 -0.51 -7.17
CA HIS A 130 -1.84 0.73 -6.46
C HIS A 130 -1.06 0.49 -5.16
N SER A 131 -1.50 -0.45 -4.32
CA SER A 131 -0.85 -0.74 -3.04
C SER A 131 0.60 -1.22 -3.19
N ILE A 132 0.86 -2.08 -4.17
CA ILE A 132 2.22 -2.56 -4.47
C ILE A 132 3.08 -1.42 -5.05
N ALA A 133 2.53 -0.62 -5.97
CA ALA A 133 3.23 0.54 -6.52
C ALA A 133 3.61 1.54 -5.42
N THR A 134 2.67 1.83 -4.52
CA THR A 134 2.91 2.71 -3.37
C THR A 134 3.97 2.11 -2.44
N ALA A 135 3.96 0.81 -2.18
CA ALA A 135 4.98 0.15 -1.37
C ALA A 135 6.39 0.29 -1.95
N ILE A 136 6.53 0.06 -3.26
CA ILE A 136 7.81 0.22 -3.97
C ILE A 136 8.32 1.66 -3.86
N LEU A 137 7.46 2.64 -4.17
CA LEU A 137 7.86 4.06 -4.13
C LEU A 137 8.12 4.54 -2.69
N THR A 138 7.35 4.09 -1.71
CA THR A 138 7.59 4.43 -0.29
C THR A 138 8.98 3.99 0.15
N ARG A 139 9.39 2.78 -0.20
CA ARG A 139 10.74 2.27 0.06
C ARG A 139 11.81 3.13 -0.61
N GLU A 140 11.64 3.48 -1.88
CA GLU A 140 12.59 4.32 -2.62
C GLU A 140 12.69 5.74 -2.02
N ILE A 141 11.57 6.31 -1.60
CA ILE A 141 11.52 7.62 -0.93
C ILE A 141 12.26 7.56 0.40
N LEU A 142 11.96 6.57 1.26
CA LEU A 142 12.61 6.43 2.57
C LEU A 142 14.11 6.14 2.45
N ALA A 143 14.53 5.38 1.45
CA ALA A 143 15.95 5.12 1.15
C ALA A 143 16.74 6.39 0.77
N SER A 144 16.06 7.46 0.34
CA SER A 144 16.67 8.77 0.07
C SER A 144 16.71 9.70 1.29
N THR A 145 16.22 9.25 2.43
CA THR A 145 16.25 9.99 3.71
C THR A 145 17.36 9.45 4.61
N PRO A 146 17.76 10.19 5.68
CA PRO A 146 18.73 9.70 6.66
C PRO A 146 18.23 8.53 7.54
N LEU A 147 16.97 8.09 7.38
CA LEU A 147 16.43 6.98 8.16
C LEU A 147 17.13 5.68 7.78
N HIS A 148 17.57 4.96 8.81
CA HIS A 148 18.05 3.59 8.68
C HIS A 148 16.93 2.62 9.05
N ILE A 149 16.54 1.76 8.13
CA ILE A 149 15.45 0.81 8.30
C ILE A 149 16.02 -0.59 8.01
N ASP A 150 16.12 -1.40 9.07
CA ASP A 150 16.75 -2.72 9.00
C ASP A 150 15.80 -3.85 8.61
N ASP A 151 14.51 -3.55 8.52
CA ASP A 151 13.44 -4.50 8.22
C ASP A 151 12.62 -4.07 7.00
N ASP A 152 11.48 -4.71 6.76
CA ASP A 152 10.59 -4.41 5.64
C ASP A 152 9.46 -3.41 5.99
N THR A 153 9.60 -2.65 7.08
CA THR A 153 8.61 -1.64 7.49
C THR A 153 8.36 -0.63 6.39
N ASP A 154 9.39 -0.20 5.68
CA ASP A 154 9.33 0.74 4.55
C ASP A 154 8.44 0.25 3.40
N TYR A 155 8.39 -1.05 3.15
CA TYR A 155 7.52 -1.67 2.15
C TYR A 155 6.10 -1.92 2.69
N LEU A 156 5.99 -2.43 3.92
CA LEU A 156 4.71 -2.79 4.53
C LEU A 156 3.80 -1.58 4.75
N ILE A 157 4.34 -0.42 5.10
CA ILE A 157 3.53 0.79 5.27
C ILE A 157 2.85 1.21 3.96
N GLY A 158 3.56 1.12 2.84
CA GLY A 158 2.99 1.41 1.52
C GLY A 158 2.00 0.33 1.07
N LEU A 159 2.28 -0.95 1.34
CA LEU A 159 1.39 -2.06 0.99
C LEU A 159 0.05 -1.99 1.74
N LEU A 160 0.08 -1.62 3.02
CA LEU A 160 -1.07 -1.67 3.92
C LEU A 160 -1.83 -0.33 4.04
N HIS A 161 -1.34 0.77 3.45
CA HIS A 161 -1.94 2.09 3.66
C HIS A 161 -3.44 2.15 3.34
N ASN A 162 -3.89 1.42 2.34
CA ASN A 162 -5.27 1.34 1.89
C ASN A 162 -6.06 0.13 2.43
N VAL A 163 -5.50 -0.65 3.38
CA VAL A 163 -6.20 -1.81 3.96
C VAL A 163 -7.56 -1.44 4.58
N GLY A 164 -7.67 -0.21 5.08
CA GLY A 164 -8.92 0.31 5.61
C GLY A 164 -10.07 0.32 4.60
N LYS A 165 -9.81 0.49 3.30
CA LYS A 165 -10.83 0.41 2.24
C LYS A 165 -11.42 -0.99 2.13
N VAL A 166 -10.59 -2.03 2.30
CA VAL A 166 -11.05 -3.42 2.34
C VAL A 166 -11.87 -3.69 3.61
N VAL A 167 -11.41 -3.18 4.75
CA VAL A 167 -12.15 -3.25 6.02
C VAL A 167 -13.50 -2.53 5.90
N MET A 168 -13.55 -1.36 5.23
CA MET A 168 -14.79 -0.64 4.95
C MET A 168 -15.75 -1.45 4.08
N ALA A 169 -15.27 -2.15 3.08
CA ALA A 169 -16.11 -3.01 2.23
C ALA A 169 -16.79 -4.13 3.03
N TYR A 170 -16.19 -4.56 4.13
CA TYR A 170 -16.75 -5.55 5.03
C TYR A 170 -17.65 -4.92 6.10
N ALA A 171 -17.16 -3.89 6.80
CA ALA A 171 -17.80 -3.32 7.98
C ALA A 171 -18.84 -2.21 7.67
N PHE A 172 -18.70 -1.55 6.52
CA PHE A 172 -19.48 -0.37 6.09
C PHE A 172 -19.83 -0.45 4.59
N PRO A 173 -20.43 -1.55 4.10
CA PRO A 173 -20.60 -1.77 2.65
C PRO A 173 -21.51 -0.75 1.98
N ASP A 174 -22.54 -0.25 2.67
CA ASP A 174 -23.48 0.74 2.11
C ASP A 174 -22.85 2.13 2.02
N GLU A 175 -22.10 2.52 3.04
CA GLU A 175 -21.36 3.78 3.09
C GLU A 175 -20.26 3.77 2.02
N LEU A 176 -19.52 2.68 1.88
CA LEU A 176 -18.48 2.58 0.84
C LEU A 176 -19.08 2.63 -0.57
N ARG A 177 -20.24 1.99 -0.79
CA ARG A 177 -20.95 2.07 -2.08
C ARG A 177 -21.35 3.51 -2.41
N THR A 178 -21.76 4.28 -1.42
CA THR A 178 -22.06 5.72 -1.58
C THR A 178 -20.81 6.49 -1.96
N LEU A 179 -19.70 6.26 -1.27
CA LEU A 179 -18.41 6.92 -1.54
C LEU A 179 -17.84 6.58 -2.92
N MET A 180 -17.99 5.36 -3.41
CA MET A 180 -17.56 4.96 -4.75
C MET A 180 -18.28 5.73 -5.88
N GLY A 181 -19.44 6.29 -5.60
CA GLY A 181 -20.21 7.13 -6.53
C GLY A 181 -19.84 8.62 -6.49
N VAL A 182 -18.89 9.02 -5.64
CA VAL A 182 -18.55 10.44 -5.44
C VAL A 182 -17.14 10.72 -5.95
N SER A 183 -17.00 11.84 -6.68
CA SER A 183 -15.69 12.32 -7.12
C SER A 183 -15.08 13.24 -6.06
N ALA A 184 -13.76 13.14 -5.87
CA ALA A 184 -12.99 14.03 -4.99
C ALA A 184 -11.86 14.69 -5.78
N SER A 185 -11.41 15.87 -5.35
CA SER A 185 -10.29 16.58 -5.96
C SER A 185 -8.95 15.90 -5.69
N ASP A 186 -8.81 15.31 -4.51
CA ASP A 186 -7.59 14.68 -4.03
C ASP A 186 -7.87 13.63 -2.93
N PRO A 187 -6.86 12.84 -2.50
CA PRO A 187 -7.03 11.84 -1.45
C PRO A 187 -7.47 12.39 -0.10
N LEU A 188 -7.06 13.60 0.26
CA LEU A 188 -7.42 14.22 1.54
C LEU A 188 -8.90 14.62 1.56
N GLU A 189 -9.42 15.14 0.44
CA GLU A 189 -10.86 15.42 0.30
C GLU A 189 -11.66 14.12 0.40
N PHE A 190 -11.22 13.04 -0.26
CA PHE A 190 -11.89 11.75 -0.15
C PHE A 190 -11.92 11.25 1.30
N ALA A 191 -10.81 11.33 2.03
CA ALA A 191 -10.75 11.00 3.45
C ALA A 191 -11.68 11.88 4.30
N ARG A 192 -11.89 13.17 3.93
CA ARG A 192 -12.86 14.04 4.58
C ARG A 192 -14.30 13.54 4.37
N LEU A 193 -14.65 13.16 3.14
CA LEU A 193 -15.97 12.59 2.82
C LEU A 193 -16.24 11.27 3.58
N GLU A 194 -15.23 10.43 3.74
CA GLU A 194 -15.31 9.23 4.58
C GLU A 194 -15.64 9.58 6.03
N ARG A 195 -14.95 10.57 6.61
CA ARG A 195 -15.21 11.03 7.99
C ARG A 195 -16.61 11.64 8.15
N GLU A 196 -17.10 12.37 7.16
CA GLU A 196 -18.46 12.95 7.16
C GLU A 196 -19.53 11.86 7.13
N LEU A 197 -19.30 10.77 6.42
CA LEU A 197 -20.29 9.70 6.27
C LEU A 197 -20.21 8.64 7.37
N ILE A 198 -19.01 8.20 7.73
CA ILE A 198 -18.77 7.08 8.66
C ILE A 198 -18.39 7.59 10.05
N GLY A 199 -17.62 8.69 10.13
CA GLY A 199 -17.00 9.22 11.35
C GLY A 199 -15.48 9.00 11.39
N TRP A 200 -14.96 8.03 10.67
CA TRP A 200 -13.54 7.74 10.48
C TRP A 200 -13.22 7.58 9.00
N ASP A 201 -12.01 7.97 8.60
CA ASP A 201 -11.47 7.68 7.27
C ASP A 201 -10.83 6.29 7.20
N HIS A 202 -10.50 5.84 5.96
CA HIS A 202 -9.87 4.54 5.74
C HIS A 202 -8.52 4.40 6.44
N GLY A 203 -7.73 5.49 6.61
CA GLY A 203 -6.49 5.47 7.36
C GLY A 203 -6.72 5.14 8.84
N GLN A 204 -7.72 5.77 9.48
CA GLN A 204 -8.10 5.51 10.86
C GLN A 204 -8.67 4.09 11.05
N ILE A 205 -9.54 3.66 10.14
CA ILE A 205 -10.14 2.31 10.12
C ILE A 205 -9.05 1.25 9.95
N GLY A 206 -8.17 1.43 8.96
CA GLY A 206 -7.06 0.51 8.70
C GLY A 206 -6.10 0.43 9.87
N ALA A 207 -5.70 1.56 10.45
CA ALA A 207 -4.81 1.61 11.60
C ALA A 207 -5.41 0.89 12.82
N HIS A 208 -6.70 1.10 13.13
CA HIS A 208 -7.37 0.36 14.20
C HIS A 208 -7.37 -1.15 13.93
N TYR A 209 -7.68 -1.54 12.69
CA TYR A 209 -7.69 -2.94 12.30
C TYR A 209 -6.31 -3.59 12.46
N ILE A 210 -5.24 -2.99 11.89
CA ILE A 210 -3.89 -3.57 11.92
C ILE A 210 -3.25 -3.53 13.31
N SER A 211 -3.63 -2.60 14.20
CA SER A 211 -3.13 -2.55 15.58
C SER A 211 -3.38 -3.85 16.35
N ARG A 212 -4.38 -4.65 15.95
CA ARG A 212 -4.72 -5.95 16.53
C ARG A 212 -3.81 -7.10 16.06
N HIS A 213 -2.89 -6.83 15.12
CA HIS A 213 -2.02 -7.82 14.48
C HIS A 213 -0.56 -7.76 14.95
N GLN A 214 -0.30 -7.04 16.05
CA GLN A 214 1.05 -6.91 16.64
C GLN A 214 2.11 -6.38 15.65
N LEU A 215 1.68 -5.53 14.71
CA LEU A 215 2.60 -4.79 13.85
C LEU A 215 3.26 -3.65 14.63
N SER A 216 4.39 -3.18 14.13
CA SER A 216 5.13 -2.09 14.78
C SER A 216 4.32 -0.78 14.80
N GLU A 217 4.64 0.10 15.76
CA GLU A 217 3.96 1.38 15.89
C GLU A 217 4.12 2.25 14.64
N GLU A 218 5.28 2.17 14.00
CA GLU A 218 5.59 2.85 12.74
C GLU A 218 4.57 2.52 11.65
N ILE A 219 4.22 1.24 11.49
CA ILE A 219 3.25 0.79 10.49
C ILE A 219 1.86 1.34 10.82
N VAL A 220 1.44 1.22 12.08
CA VAL A 220 0.11 1.71 12.52
C VAL A 220 -0.01 3.21 12.30
N PHE A 221 1.01 4.00 12.66
CA PHE A 221 1.00 5.45 12.49
C PHE A 221 1.09 5.87 11.03
N ALA A 222 1.91 5.21 10.23
CA ALA A 222 1.98 5.47 8.79
C ALA A 222 0.61 5.26 8.12
N VAL A 223 -0.05 4.13 8.39
CA VAL A 223 -1.38 3.84 7.85
C VAL A 223 -2.43 4.86 8.35
N ARG A 224 -2.36 5.26 9.63
CA ARG A 224 -3.32 6.20 10.21
C ARG A 224 -3.26 7.59 9.60
N TYR A 225 -2.06 8.09 9.32
CA TYR A 225 -1.80 9.48 9.03
C TYR A 225 -1.30 9.74 7.61
N HIS A 226 -1.32 8.74 6.71
CA HIS A 226 -0.80 8.93 5.35
C HIS A 226 -1.55 10.00 4.55
N ASN A 227 -2.82 10.25 4.81
CA ASN A 227 -3.57 11.34 4.15
C ASN A 227 -3.19 12.72 4.71
N ASP A 228 -2.81 12.81 5.99
CA ASP A 228 -2.43 14.06 6.66
C ASP A 228 -1.28 13.80 7.65
N PRO A 229 -0.03 13.73 7.17
CA PRO A 229 1.13 13.42 8.00
C PRO A 229 1.48 14.51 9.01
N ASP A 230 0.96 15.74 8.85
CA ASP A 230 1.13 16.82 9.84
C ASP A 230 0.45 16.50 11.17
N LEU A 231 -0.61 15.72 11.15
CA LEU A 231 -1.32 15.29 12.36
C LEU A 231 -0.63 14.14 13.09
N ALA A 232 0.40 13.51 12.50
CA ALA A 232 1.09 12.40 13.15
C ALA A 232 1.94 12.90 14.32
N PRO A 233 1.65 12.47 15.59
CA PRO A 233 2.43 12.87 16.76
C PRO A 233 3.81 12.25 16.80
N ARG A 234 4.00 11.10 16.12
CA ARG A 234 5.26 10.34 15.99
C ARG A 234 5.34 9.74 14.61
N HIS A 235 6.52 9.26 14.22
CA HIS A 235 6.76 8.53 12.98
C HIS A 235 6.31 9.28 11.71
N ARG A 236 6.34 10.62 11.75
CA ARG A 236 5.86 11.50 10.67
C ARG A 236 6.51 11.21 9.31
N LEU A 237 7.79 10.85 9.31
CA LEU A 237 8.52 10.55 8.07
C LEU A 237 7.93 9.34 7.32
N PHE A 238 7.46 8.33 8.04
CA PHE A 238 6.82 7.17 7.44
C PHE A 238 5.47 7.54 6.79
N ALA A 239 4.62 8.28 7.51
CA ALA A 239 3.35 8.77 6.98
C ALA A 239 3.55 9.70 5.78
N ALA A 240 4.55 10.59 5.86
CA ALA A 240 4.93 11.51 4.80
C ALA A 240 5.41 10.78 3.53
N ALA A 241 6.22 9.73 3.69
CA ALA A 241 6.69 8.93 2.55
C ALA A 241 5.53 8.22 1.85
N VAL A 242 4.58 7.67 2.61
CA VAL A 242 3.38 7.04 2.05
C VAL A 242 2.52 8.07 1.32
N GLN A 243 2.29 9.27 1.88
CA GLN A 243 1.52 10.33 1.22
C GLN A 243 2.12 10.70 -0.14
N VAL A 244 3.43 10.93 -0.19
CA VAL A 244 4.12 11.29 -1.44
C VAL A 244 4.07 10.13 -2.43
N ALA A 245 4.29 8.90 -1.98
CA ALA A 245 4.24 7.71 -2.84
C ALA A 245 2.84 7.48 -3.42
N ASP A 246 1.78 7.55 -2.61
CA ASP A 246 0.38 7.40 -3.03
C ASP A 246 0.02 8.42 -4.13
N HIS A 247 0.40 9.68 -3.90
CA HIS A 247 0.16 10.76 -4.85
C HIS A 247 0.91 10.54 -6.18
N LEU A 248 2.17 10.12 -6.13
CA LEU A 248 2.97 9.81 -7.31
C LEU A 248 2.41 8.62 -8.10
N VAL A 249 1.95 7.57 -7.42
CA VAL A 249 1.31 6.42 -8.07
C VAL A 249 0.05 6.86 -8.83
N ARG A 250 -0.77 7.73 -8.22
CA ARG A 250 -1.96 8.29 -8.87
C ARG A 250 -1.61 9.17 -10.07
N HIS A 251 -0.52 9.94 -9.98
CA HIS A 251 -0.02 10.73 -11.11
C HIS A 251 0.31 9.86 -12.33
N THR A 252 0.73 8.60 -12.14
CA THR A 252 0.94 7.65 -13.25
C THR A 252 -0.36 7.09 -13.83
N GLY A 253 -1.53 7.48 -13.31
CA GLY A 253 -2.84 6.99 -13.74
C GLY A 253 -3.28 5.69 -13.05
N ILE A 254 -2.55 5.21 -12.03
CA ILE A 254 -2.94 4.03 -11.25
C ILE A 254 -3.88 4.47 -10.12
N SER A 255 -5.15 4.11 -10.25
CA SER A 255 -6.21 4.42 -9.29
C SER A 255 -6.02 3.68 -7.96
N GLY A 256 -6.42 4.30 -6.84
CA GLY A 256 -6.51 3.64 -5.52
C GLY A 256 -7.66 2.65 -5.37
N GLY A 257 -8.41 2.41 -6.45
CA GLY A 257 -9.39 1.33 -6.59
C GLY A 257 -10.82 1.74 -6.28
N VAL A 258 -11.10 2.40 -5.17
CA VAL A 258 -12.49 2.67 -4.75
C VAL A 258 -12.94 4.11 -4.97
N GLU A 259 -12.01 5.04 -4.97
CA GLU A 259 -12.28 6.47 -5.13
C GLU A 259 -12.18 6.93 -6.60
N GLN A 260 -12.98 7.94 -6.92
CA GLN A 260 -12.88 8.70 -8.16
C GLN A 260 -12.17 10.03 -7.85
N ILE A 261 -10.84 10.06 -8.03
CA ILE A 261 -10.04 11.26 -7.84
C ILE A 261 -9.71 11.89 -9.19
N ALA A 262 -9.78 13.23 -9.25
CA ALA A 262 -9.38 14.00 -10.42
C ALA A 262 -7.92 13.69 -10.82
N PRO A 263 -7.57 13.80 -12.11
CA PRO A 263 -6.19 13.64 -12.56
C PRO A 263 -5.24 14.56 -11.79
N ILE A 264 -4.14 13.99 -11.29
CA ILE A 264 -3.15 14.70 -10.50
C ILE A 264 -2.19 15.43 -11.43
N GLU A 265 -2.03 16.74 -11.22
CA GLU A 265 -1.12 17.57 -11.99
C GLU A 265 0.35 17.16 -11.78
N ALA A 266 1.16 17.35 -12.81
CA ALA A 266 2.60 17.15 -12.72
C ALA A 266 3.20 18.07 -11.64
N ASP A 267 4.15 17.54 -10.89
CA ASP A 267 4.88 18.23 -9.83
C ASP A 267 4.04 18.74 -8.64
N SER A 268 2.73 18.49 -8.58
CA SER A 268 1.89 18.85 -7.43
C SER A 268 2.34 18.17 -6.12
N TRP A 269 2.99 17.02 -6.21
CA TRP A 269 3.53 16.27 -5.08
C TRP A 269 4.59 17.03 -4.27
N ILE A 270 5.28 18.02 -4.88
CA ILE A 270 6.25 18.89 -4.20
C ILE A 270 5.56 19.82 -3.18
N GLN A 271 4.29 20.13 -3.40
CA GLN A 271 3.50 20.99 -2.52
C GLN A 271 2.91 20.25 -1.32
N LEU A 272 2.94 18.91 -1.33
CA LEU A 272 2.38 18.10 -0.25
C LEU A 272 3.09 18.37 1.09
N PRO A 273 2.34 18.34 2.21
CA PRO A 273 2.94 18.34 3.54
C PRO A 273 4.02 17.29 3.71
N GLY A 274 3.78 16.06 3.21
CA GLY A 274 4.73 14.97 3.24
C GLY A 274 6.07 15.29 2.59
N TRP A 275 6.07 15.97 1.44
CA TRP A 275 7.31 16.40 0.79
C TRP A 275 8.12 17.35 1.68
N LYS A 276 7.45 18.32 2.30
CA LYS A 276 8.08 19.29 3.21
C LYS A 276 8.63 18.62 4.47
N ILE A 277 7.94 17.61 4.98
CA ILE A 277 8.37 16.81 6.14
C ILE A 277 9.64 16.01 5.81
N LEU A 278 9.71 15.42 4.61
CA LEU A 278 10.83 14.57 4.18
C LEU A 278 12.10 15.37 3.86
N TYR A 279 11.97 16.46 3.13
CA TYR A 279 13.10 17.16 2.52
C TYR A 279 13.20 18.64 2.88
N GLY A 280 12.26 19.18 3.67
CA GLY A 280 12.26 20.59 4.04
C GLY A 280 12.00 21.53 2.86
N ALA A 281 12.75 22.62 2.81
CA ALA A 281 12.72 23.56 1.69
C ALA A 281 13.53 23.03 0.49
N ASP A 282 13.34 23.69 -0.67
CA ASP A 282 14.12 23.39 -1.87
C ASP A 282 15.64 23.53 -1.60
N GLY A 283 16.36 22.44 -1.78
CA GLY A 283 17.80 22.33 -1.55
C GLY A 283 18.41 21.14 -2.32
N PRO A 284 19.73 20.92 -2.21
CA PRO A 284 20.41 19.84 -2.94
C PRO A 284 19.83 18.46 -2.69
N GLU A 285 19.42 18.16 -1.46
CA GLU A 285 18.82 16.89 -1.08
C GLU A 285 17.46 16.69 -1.77
N SER A 286 16.62 17.74 -1.76
CA SER A 286 15.33 17.74 -2.47
C SER A 286 15.52 17.52 -3.97
N MET A 287 16.51 18.14 -4.60
CA MET A 287 16.81 17.97 -6.04
C MET A 287 17.27 16.54 -6.36
N LEU A 288 18.14 15.96 -5.54
CA LEU A 288 18.59 14.57 -5.70
C LEU A 288 17.44 13.58 -5.53
N ALA A 289 16.59 13.79 -4.53
CA ALA A 289 15.41 12.97 -4.30
C ALA A 289 14.44 13.04 -5.50
N ARG A 290 14.19 14.22 -6.07
CA ARG A 290 13.35 14.38 -7.28
C ARG A 290 13.90 13.56 -8.45
N ALA A 291 15.21 13.63 -8.71
CA ALA A 291 15.83 12.88 -9.79
C ALA A 291 15.72 11.35 -9.58
N SER A 292 15.94 10.88 -8.36
CA SER A 292 15.80 9.47 -8.00
C SER A 292 14.36 8.98 -8.19
N ILE A 293 13.39 9.73 -7.68
CA ILE A 293 11.96 9.41 -7.79
C ILE A 293 11.51 9.41 -9.26
N ALA A 294 11.95 10.38 -10.08
CA ALA A 294 11.64 10.41 -11.50
C ALA A 294 12.10 9.12 -12.22
N ASN A 295 13.31 8.64 -11.90
CA ASN A 295 13.81 7.38 -12.43
C ASN A 295 12.96 6.19 -11.97
N SER A 296 12.56 6.16 -10.70
CA SER A 296 11.71 5.08 -10.15
C SER A 296 10.32 5.07 -10.80
N LEU A 297 9.73 6.25 -11.04
CA LEU A 297 8.45 6.38 -11.74
C LEU A 297 8.49 5.86 -13.17
N GLN A 298 9.57 6.14 -13.91
CA GLN A 298 9.74 5.61 -15.27
C GLN A 298 9.82 4.07 -15.30
N ARG A 299 10.38 3.47 -14.26
CA ARG A 299 10.53 2.01 -14.14
C ARG A 299 9.30 1.31 -13.57
N LEU A 300 8.44 2.04 -12.85
CA LEU A 300 7.32 1.49 -12.11
C LEU A 300 6.36 0.63 -12.96
N PRO A 301 5.91 1.04 -14.18
CA PRO A 301 5.05 0.21 -15.00
C PRO A 301 5.66 -1.16 -15.32
N SER A 302 6.97 -1.19 -15.60
CA SER A 302 7.68 -2.43 -15.89
C SER A 302 7.81 -3.33 -14.66
N MET A 303 8.03 -2.73 -13.48
CA MET A 303 8.12 -3.46 -12.21
C MET A 303 6.78 -4.10 -11.81
N LEU A 304 5.67 -3.48 -12.18
CA LEU A 304 4.32 -3.99 -11.88
C LEU A 304 3.85 -5.11 -12.84
N GLN A 305 4.48 -5.23 -14.02
CA GLN A 305 4.14 -6.29 -14.96
C GLN A 305 4.43 -7.67 -14.35
N GLY A 306 3.40 -8.51 -14.30
CA GLY A 306 3.51 -9.88 -13.81
C GLY A 306 3.34 -10.05 -12.29
N LEU A 307 3.10 -8.97 -11.54
CA LEU A 307 2.81 -9.06 -10.11
C LEU A 307 1.36 -9.45 -9.79
N LEU A 308 0.43 -9.14 -10.71
CA LEU A 308 -1.02 -9.37 -10.56
C LEU A 308 -1.60 -10.24 -11.67
#